data_cfc1224f0470d064ff949b7b8f02ff92
#
_entry.id   cfc1224f0470d064ff949b7b8f02ff92
#
_cell.length_a   1.000
_cell.length_b   1.000
_cell.length_c   1.000
_cell.angle_alpha   90.00
_cell.angle_beta   90.00
_cell.angle_gamma   90.00
#
_symmetry.space_group_name_H-M   'P 1'
#
loop_
_entity.id
_entity.type
_entity.pdbx_description
1 polymer ?
#
loop_
_entity_poly.entity_id
_entity_poly.type
_entity_poly.pdbx_seq_one_letter_code
_entity_poly.pdbx_strand_id
1 'polypeptide(L)'
;MFSTLSPGALGLDLAHPRAVDLAAAHGFGGIDPDLTHFRTLGPSGTAEHAAVVREQGLQWGLAGLTVPLDAPAADFRQALVDLPADLELLTAAGVTRMGTWIRPMHQELDHRQNWRLHLGRLSLVAALLEDAGIQLGLEYIGPKTLWSAERFPFIHSLRELRELIAETGAGNVGLILDSYHWYTAGEGATELEGLADSDIISVDLNDARADRVRDEQQDLDRRLPFDTGVIDLDSFLRAITRAGYTGPVKIEPFMSSLAERPVDEVLTEISGLLDRALAHGADTDGER
;
A
#
# COMPACT_ATOMS: atom_id res chain seq x y z
N MET A 1 -12.75 8.10 0.75
CA MET A 1 -12.02 6.81 0.94
C MET A 1 -12.97 5.67 0.63
N PHE A 2 -12.45 4.52 0.19
CA PHE A 2 -13.24 3.30 -0.03
C PHE A 2 -12.47 2.07 0.46
N SER A 3 -13.23 1.08 0.97
CA SER A 3 -12.66 -0.19 1.44
C SER A 3 -12.17 -1.03 0.26
N THR A 4 -10.99 -1.63 0.37
CA THR A 4 -10.38 -2.43 -0.70
C THR A 4 -10.00 -3.81 -0.20
N LEU A 5 -10.43 -4.84 -0.92
CA LEU A 5 -9.98 -6.21 -0.68
C LEU A 5 -8.61 -6.42 -1.34
N SER A 6 -7.63 -6.83 -0.54
CA SER A 6 -6.31 -7.30 -0.99
C SER A 6 -6.12 -8.75 -0.52
N PRO A 7 -6.46 -9.77 -1.33
CA PRO A 7 -6.37 -11.17 -0.89
C PRO A 7 -4.98 -11.56 -0.42
N GLY A 8 -3.94 -11.12 -1.15
CA GLY A 8 -2.54 -11.41 -0.81
C GLY A 8 -2.11 -10.85 0.56
N ALA A 9 -2.56 -9.64 0.91
CA ALA A 9 -2.29 -9.02 2.21
C ALA A 9 -2.91 -9.80 3.39
N LEU A 10 -4.02 -10.50 3.13
CA LEU A 10 -4.70 -11.37 4.08
C LEU A 10 -4.17 -12.81 4.08
N GLY A 11 -3.20 -13.14 3.22
CA GLY A 11 -2.69 -14.50 3.04
C GLY A 11 -3.68 -15.46 2.36
N LEU A 12 -4.69 -14.92 1.67
CA LEU A 12 -5.71 -15.72 0.98
C LEU A 12 -5.28 -16.05 -0.45
N ASP A 13 -5.20 -17.32 -0.77
CA ASP A 13 -4.97 -17.80 -2.15
C ASP A 13 -6.29 -17.92 -2.90
N LEU A 14 -6.66 -16.86 -3.59
CA LEU A 14 -7.90 -16.75 -4.34
C LEU A 14 -7.62 -16.42 -5.80
N ALA A 15 -8.20 -17.18 -6.72
CA ALA A 15 -8.22 -16.78 -8.13
C ALA A 15 -8.93 -15.43 -8.28
N HIS A 16 -8.35 -14.50 -9.05
CA HIS A 16 -8.81 -13.10 -9.09
C HIS A 16 -10.29 -12.94 -9.44
N PRO A 17 -10.90 -13.67 -10.43
CA PRO A 17 -12.34 -13.56 -10.68
C PRO A 17 -13.20 -13.93 -9.46
N ARG A 18 -12.78 -14.95 -8.69
CA ARG A 18 -13.47 -15.30 -7.45
C ARG A 18 -13.30 -14.25 -6.36
N ALA A 19 -12.13 -13.65 -6.26
CA ALA A 19 -11.89 -12.56 -5.33
C ALA A 19 -12.76 -11.32 -5.64
N VAL A 20 -12.99 -11.03 -6.91
CA VAL A 20 -13.92 -9.98 -7.39
C VAL A 20 -15.36 -10.26 -6.90
N ASP A 21 -15.87 -11.50 -7.14
CA ASP A 21 -17.21 -11.89 -6.69
C ASP A 21 -17.35 -11.77 -5.17
N LEU A 22 -16.35 -12.22 -4.42
CA LEU A 22 -16.33 -12.14 -2.96
C LEU A 22 -16.23 -10.70 -2.46
N ALA A 23 -15.44 -9.85 -3.09
CA ALA A 23 -15.35 -8.43 -2.73
C ALA A 23 -16.72 -7.76 -2.84
N ALA A 24 -17.43 -7.97 -3.95
CA ALA A 24 -18.77 -7.43 -4.13
C ALA A 24 -19.77 -8.03 -3.13
N ALA A 25 -19.74 -9.36 -2.89
CA ALA A 25 -20.66 -10.05 -1.98
C ALA A 25 -20.49 -9.60 -0.52
N HIS A 26 -19.28 -9.23 -0.10
CA HIS A 26 -18.97 -8.77 1.25
C HIS A 26 -18.96 -7.24 1.40
N GLY A 27 -19.38 -6.48 0.37
CA GLY A 27 -19.61 -5.06 0.45
C GLY A 27 -18.34 -4.19 0.40
N PHE A 28 -17.21 -4.72 -0.11
CA PHE A 28 -16.04 -3.90 -0.37
C PHE A 28 -16.33 -2.88 -1.47
N GLY A 29 -15.75 -1.69 -1.38
CA GLY A 29 -15.81 -0.67 -2.41
C GLY A 29 -14.79 -0.87 -3.55
N GLY A 30 -13.83 -1.77 -3.38
CA GLY A 30 -12.79 -2.04 -4.38
C GLY A 30 -12.02 -3.32 -4.12
N ILE A 31 -11.12 -3.62 -5.07
CA ILE A 31 -10.23 -4.78 -5.03
C ILE A 31 -8.87 -4.42 -5.63
N ASP A 32 -7.78 -4.96 -5.11
CA ASP A 32 -6.47 -4.80 -5.72
C ASP A 32 -6.40 -5.57 -7.06
N PRO A 33 -5.82 -4.97 -8.11
CA PRO A 33 -5.66 -5.64 -9.40
C PRO A 33 -4.60 -6.75 -9.32
N ASP A 34 -4.81 -7.83 -10.08
CA ASP A 34 -3.86 -8.94 -10.21
C ASP A 34 -3.20 -8.94 -11.59
N LEU A 35 -1.98 -8.43 -11.66
CA LEU A 35 -1.19 -8.42 -12.90
C LEU A 35 -0.91 -9.82 -13.44
N THR A 36 -0.79 -10.83 -12.58
CA THR A 36 -0.60 -12.22 -13.03
C THR A 36 -1.82 -12.68 -13.80
N HIS A 37 -3.00 -12.39 -13.29
CA HIS A 37 -4.25 -12.66 -14.00
C HIS A 37 -4.35 -11.86 -15.30
N PHE A 38 -4.06 -10.56 -15.28
CA PHE A 38 -4.12 -9.70 -16.47
C PHE A 38 -3.19 -10.17 -17.59
N ARG A 39 -1.97 -10.64 -17.25
CA ARG A 39 -1.05 -11.23 -18.23
C ARG A 39 -1.62 -12.46 -18.91
N THR A 40 -2.50 -13.24 -18.25
CA THR A 40 -3.17 -14.39 -18.89
C THR A 40 -4.27 -13.98 -19.87
N LEU A 41 -4.88 -12.80 -19.64
CA LEU A 41 -6.00 -12.30 -20.44
C LEU A 41 -5.53 -11.48 -21.68
N GLY A 42 -4.36 -10.86 -21.59
CA GLY A 42 -3.93 -9.84 -22.53
C GLY A 42 -4.77 -8.56 -22.46
N PRO A 43 -4.43 -7.51 -23.25
CA PRO A 43 -5.08 -6.20 -23.11
C PRO A 43 -6.60 -6.22 -23.31
N SER A 44 -7.10 -6.89 -24.34
CA SER A 44 -8.55 -6.95 -24.61
C SER A 44 -9.32 -7.69 -23.51
N GLY A 45 -8.82 -8.87 -23.07
CA GLY A 45 -9.45 -9.63 -22.01
C GLY A 45 -9.38 -8.91 -20.67
N THR A 46 -8.31 -8.15 -20.42
CA THR A 46 -8.18 -7.30 -19.24
C THR A 46 -9.23 -6.17 -19.23
N ALA A 47 -9.46 -5.52 -20.37
CA ALA A 47 -10.49 -4.49 -20.50
C ALA A 47 -11.91 -5.06 -20.28
N GLU A 48 -12.20 -6.26 -20.81
CA GLU A 48 -13.46 -6.97 -20.56
C GLU A 48 -13.62 -7.33 -19.06
N HIS A 49 -12.59 -7.85 -18.43
CA HIS A 49 -12.57 -8.16 -17.00
C HIS A 49 -12.80 -6.89 -16.14
N ALA A 50 -12.17 -5.78 -16.49
CA ALA A 50 -12.36 -4.50 -15.81
C ALA A 50 -13.81 -3.98 -15.93
N ALA A 51 -14.48 -4.28 -17.05
CA ALA A 51 -15.91 -3.95 -17.18
C ALA A 51 -16.75 -4.74 -16.18
N VAL A 52 -16.49 -6.05 -15.99
CA VAL A 52 -17.17 -6.88 -14.98
C VAL A 52 -16.94 -6.34 -13.55
N VAL A 53 -15.69 -5.98 -13.20
CA VAL A 53 -15.36 -5.40 -11.90
C VAL A 53 -16.19 -4.12 -11.64
N ARG A 54 -16.25 -3.26 -12.64
CA ARG A 54 -17.01 -2.00 -12.56
C ARG A 54 -18.53 -2.24 -12.49
N GLU A 55 -19.07 -3.22 -13.22
CA GLU A 55 -20.49 -3.60 -13.16
C GLU A 55 -20.90 -4.12 -11.78
N GLN A 56 -19.96 -4.73 -11.04
CA GLN A 56 -20.15 -5.12 -9.64
C GLN A 56 -19.99 -3.96 -8.65
N GLY A 57 -19.77 -2.72 -9.12
CA GLY A 57 -19.64 -1.53 -8.29
C GLY A 57 -18.26 -1.37 -7.64
N LEU A 58 -17.27 -2.18 -8.03
CA LEU A 58 -15.93 -2.14 -7.46
C LEU A 58 -15.00 -1.17 -8.19
N GLN A 59 -14.11 -0.55 -7.42
CA GLN A 59 -13.00 0.26 -7.91
C GLN A 59 -11.69 -0.52 -7.82
N TRP A 60 -10.68 -0.10 -8.58
CA TRP A 60 -9.33 -0.65 -8.41
C TRP A 60 -8.62 -0.01 -7.23
N GLY A 61 -8.01 -0.86 -6.40
CA GLY A 61 -7.09 -0.47 -5.35
C GLY A 61 -5.67 -0.20 -5.89
N LEU A 62 -4.67 -0.85 -5.30
CA LEU A 62 -3.25 -0.65 -5.57
C LEU A 62 -2.64 -1.86 -6.28
N ALA A 63 -2.04 -1.68 -7.46
CA ALA A 63 -1.23 -2.70 -8.11
C ALA A 63 0.19 -2.73 -7.49
N GLY A 64 0.79 -3.90 -7.36
CA GLY A 64 2.19 -4.01 -6.97
C GLY A 64 3.14 -3.54 -8.08
N LEU A 65 4.16 -2.74 -7.74
CA LEU A 65 5.21 -2.39 -8.68
C LEU A 65 6.06 -3.61 -9.02
N THR A 66 6.24 -3.91 -10.31
CA THR A 66 7.00 -5.08 -10.78
C THR A 66 8.49 -4.81 -10.98
N VAL A 67 8.93 -3.57 -10.75
CA VAL A 67 10.35 -3.17 -10.85
C VAL A 67 10.97 -3.13 -9.46
N PRO A 68 11.88 -4.06 -9.11
CA PRO A 68 12.52 -4.11 -7.80
C PRO A 68 13.55 -2.99 -7.65
N LEU A 69 13.30 -2.04 -6.73
CA LEU A 69 14.12 -0.84 -6.56
C LEU A 69 15.50 -1.10 -5.94
N ASP A 70 15.68 -2.20 -5.21
CA ASP A 70 16.92 -2.58 -4.52
C ASP A 70 17.71 -3.72 -5.21
N ALA A 71 17.16 -4.30 -6.29
CA ALA A 71 17.78 -5.42 -7.01
C ALA A 71 19.12 -5.04 -7.68
N PRO A 72 19.95 -6.03 -8.07
CA PRO A 72 21.12 -5.79 -8.90
C PRO A 72 20.81 -5.02 -10.16
N ALA A 73 21.75 -4.21 -10.63
CA ALA A 73 21.51 -3.29 -11.76
C ALA A 73 21.06 -3.99 -13.07
N ALA A 74 21.43 -5.25 -13.27
CA ALA A 74 20.99 -6.03 -14.45
C ALA A 74 19.48 -6.36 -14.33
N ASP A 75 19.05 -6.81 -13.17
CA ASP A 75 17.67 -7.22 -12.92
C ASP A 75 16.74 -6.00 -12.93
N PHE A 76 17.17 -4.89 -12.32
CA PHE A 76 16.45 -3.61 -12.40
C PHE A 76 16.26 -3.16 -13.86
N ARG A 77 17.34 -3.20 -14.68
CA ARG A 77 17.23 -2.79 -16.07
C ARG A 77 16.31 -3.68 -16.88
N GLN A 78 16.33 -5.01 -16.63
CA GLN A 78 15.42 -5.93 -17.30
C GLN A 78 13.97 -5.64 -16.89
N ALA A 79 13.69 -5.51 -15.61
CA ALA A 79 12.36 -5.19 -15.12
C ALA A 79 11.85 -3.84 -15.67
N LEU A 80 12.73 -2.85 -15.83
CA LEU A 80 12.36 -1.56 -16.43
C LEU A 80 12.02 -1.70 -17.94
N VAL A 81 12.68 -2.61 -18.65
CA VAL A 81 12.36 -2.92 -20.06
C VAL A 81 11.02 -3.65 -20.16
N ASP A 82 10.68 -4.50 -19.19
CA ASP A 82 9.46 -5.29 -19.20
C ASP A 82 8.24 -4.50 -18.70
N LEU A 83 8.45 -3.44 -17.92
CA LEU A 83 7.39 -2.62 -17.30
C LEU A 83 6.34 -2.10 -18.31
N PRO A 84 6.68 -1.61 -19.51
CA PRO A 84 5.67 -1.12 -20.46
C PRO A 84 4.58 -2.14 -20.82
N ALA A 85 4.90 -3.44 -20.83
CA ALA A 85 3.90 -4.48 -21.10
C ALA A 85 2.88 -4.59 -19.93
N ASP A 86 3.34 -4.44 -18.68
CA ASP A 86 2.45 -4.39 -17.52
C ASP A 86 1.60 -3.12 -17.52
N LEU A 87 2.20 -1.97 -17.91
CA LEU A 87 1.47 -0.69 -17.98
C LEU A 87 0.37 -0.71 -19.06
N GLU A 88 0.57 -1.40 -20.18
CA GLU A 88 -0.48 -1.61 -21.18
C GLU A 88 -1.69 -2.34 -20.59
N LEU A 89 -1.46 -3.40 -19.79
CA LEU A 89 -2.53 -4.15 -19.12
C LEU A 89 -3.23 -3.29 -18.06
N LEU A 90 -2.48 -2.59 -17.22
CA LEU A 90 -3.05 -1.72 -16.19
C LEU A 90 -3.87 -0.58 -16.78
N THR A 91 -3.37 0.03 -17.86
CA THR A 91 -4.10 1.07 -18.60
C THR A 91 -5.38 0.52 -19.24
N ALA A 92 -5.33 -0.68 -19.85
CA ALA A 92 -6.52 -1.34 -20.38
C ALA A 92 -7.58 -1.63 -19.30
N ALA A 93 -7.16 -1.93 -18.08
CA ALA A 93 -8.04 -2.10 -16.94
C ALA A 93 -8.56 -0.76 -16.35
N GLY A 94 -7.92 0.36 -16.64
CA GLY A 94 -8.18 1.64 -16.00
C GLY A 94 -7.60 1.75 -14.58
N VAL A 95 -6.55 0.99 -14.28
CA VAL A 95 -5.80 1.08 -13.00
C VAL A 95 -4.93 2.34 -13.04
N THR A 96 -5.00 3.13 -11.99
CA THR A 96 -4.28 4.42 -11.88
C THR A 96 -3.28 4.48 -10.73
N ARG A 97 -3.09 3.39 -9.99
CA ARG A 97 -2.20 3.35 -8.81
C ARG A 97 -1.35 2.10 -8.82
N MET A 98 -0.05 2.29 -8.65
CA MET A 98 0.93 1.24 -8.33
C MET A 98 1.67 1.60 -7.06
N GLY A 99 2.21 0.60 -6.35
CA GLY A 99 2.96 0.86 -5.14
C GLY A 99 4.01 -0.18 -4.84
N THR A 100 4.96 0.23 -4.00
CA THR A 100 6.01 -0.63 -3.46
C THR A 100 6.54 -0.04 -2.16
N TRP A 101 7.25 -0.85 -1.40
CA TRP A 101 7.93 -0.42 -0.19
C TRP A 101 9.42 -0.17 -0.43
N ILE A 102 10.03 0.64 0.43
CA ILE A 102 11.46 0.94 0.43
C ILE A 102 12.12 0.09 1.51
N ARG A 103 13.08 -0.74 1.13
CA ARG A 103 13.84 -1.55 2.08
C ARG A 103 14.60 -0.65 3.06
N PRO A 104 14.37 -0.77 4.40
CA PRO A 104 14.87 0.19 5.37
C PRO A 104 16.32 -0.02 5.81
N MET A 105 17.07 -0.88 5.16
CA MET A 105 18.47 -1.18 5.48
C MET A 105 19.21 -1.70 4.24
N HIS A 106 20.55 -1.69 4.31
CA HIS A 106 21.41 -2.27 3.29
C HIS A 106 22.73 -2.76 3.88
N GLN A 107 23.22 -3.93 3.42
CA GLN A 107 24.45 -4.50 3.94
C GLN A 107 25.72 -3.81 3.44
N GLU A 108 25.71 -3.27 2.23
CA GLU A 108 26.91 -2.74 1.54
C GLU A 108 26.86 -1.23 1.30
N LEU A 109 25.70 -0.70 0.89
CA LEU A 109 25.53 0.71 0.57
C LEU A 109 25.25 1.51 1.83
N ASP A 110 26.06 2.55 2.09
CA ASP A 110 25.70 3.54 3.10
C ASP A 110 24.45 4.34 2.70
N HIS A 111 23.88 5.10 3.66
CA HIS A 111 22.66 5.87 3.46
C HIS A 111 22.71 6.73 2.19
N ARG A 112 23.82 7.45 1.98
CA ARG A 112 23.98 8.36 0.84
C ARG A 112 24.07 7.63 -0.50
N GLN A 113 24.75 6.48 -0.52
CA GLN A 113 24.87 5.64 -1.71
C GLN A 113 23.52 5.03 -2.08
N ASN A 114 22.80 4.51 -1.08
CA ASN A 114 21.48 3.92 -1.25
C ASN A 114 20.43 4.97 -1.68
N TRP A 115 20.50 6.18 -1.11
CA TRP A 115 19.68 7.31 -1.52
C TRP A 115 19.84 7.64 -3.01
N ARG A 116 21.07 7.79 -3.48
CA ARG A 116 21.34 8.06 -4.90
C ARG A 116 20.85 6.92 -5.82
N LEU A 117 20.98 5.68 -5.37
CA LEU A 117 20.48 4.52 -6.10
C LEU A 117 18.97 4.61 -6.28
N HIS A 118 18.24 4.80 -5.18
CA HIS A 118 16.78 4.88 -5.20
C HIS A 118 16.31 6.12 -5.98
N LEU A 119 16.91 7.28 -5.76
CA LEU A 119 16.55 8.49 -6.50
C LEU A 119 16.66 8.29 -8.01
N GLY A 120 17.79 7.75 -8.49
CA GLY A 120 17.97 7.49 -9.93
C GLY A 120 17.00 6.46 -10.50
N ARG A 121 16.68 5.42 -9.73
CA ARG A 121 15.73 4.38 -10.15
C ARG A 121 14.28 4.87 -10.13
N LEU A 122 13.90 5.56 -9.08
CA LEU A 122 12.56 6.14 -8.94
C LEU A 122 12.25 7.15 -10.04
N SER A 123 13.21 8.01 -10.41
CA SER A 123 13.01 8.97 -11.50
C SER A 123 12.71 8.27 -12.84
N LEU A 124 13.36 7.13 -13.12
CA LEU A 124 13.10 6.35 -14.35
C LEU A 124 11.72 5.66 -14.31
N VAL A 125 11.38 5.05 -13.17
CA VAL A 125 10.08 4.38 -12.99
C VAL A 125 8.95 5.40 -13.03
N ALA A 126 9.07 6.50 -12.29
CA ALA A 126 8.05 7.55 -12.22
C ALA A 126 7.73 8.13 -13.61
N ALA A 127 8.73 8.36 -14.45
CA ALA A 127 8.52 8.86 -15.81
C ALA A 127 7.69 7.89 -16.66
N LEU A 128 7.97 6.57 -16.61
CA LEU A 128 7.18 5.57 -17.35
C LEU A 128 5.74 5.47 -16.83
N LEU A 129 5.57 5.57 -15.51
CA LEU A 129 4.24 5.54 -14.90
C LEU A 129 3.43 6.80 -15.22
N GLU A 130 4.09 7.98 -15.26
CA GLU A 130 3.47 9.25 -15.64
C GLU A 130 2.93 9.22 -17.07
N ASP A 131 3.72 8.69 -18.01
CA ASP A 131 3.30 8.49 -19.40
C ASP A 131 2.07 7.58 -19.53
N ALA A 132 1.90 6.63 -18.60
CA ALA A 132 0.75 5.74 -18.53
C ALA A 132 -0.43 6.30 -17.68
N GLY A 133 -0.30 7.49 -17.09
CA GLY A 133 -1.29 8.07 -16.19
C GLY A 133 -1.43 7.35 -14.85
N ILE A 134 -0.35 6.71 -14.37
CA ILE A 134 -0.32 5.92 -13.14
C ILE A 134 0.49 6.65 -12.06
N GLN A 135 -0.05 6.72 -10.86
CA GLN A 135 0.62 7.23 -9.66
C GLN A 135 1.42 6.11 -8.98
N LEU A 136 2.57 6.45 -8.42
CA LEU A 136 3.43 5.54 -7.65
C LEU A 136 3.34 5.84 -6.16
N GLY A 137 2.84 4.90 -5.37
CA GLY A 137 2.91 4.92 -3.92
C GLY A 137 4.21 4.30 -3.40
N LEU A 138 4.86 4.96 -2.49
CA LEU A 138 6.03 4.45 -1.77
C LEU A 138 5.71 4.31 -0.29
N GLU A 139 6.12 3.18 0.28
CA GLU A 139 5.98 2.89 1.70
C GLU A 139 7.34 2.88 2.38
N TYR A 140 7.45 3.53 3.54
CA TYR A 140 8.60 3.35 4.44
C TYR A 140 8.30 2.24 5.45
N ILE A 141 9.34 1.56 5.92
CA ILE A 141 9.22 0.43 6.85
C ILE A 141 9.76 0.84 8.21
N GLY A 142 8.85 1.12 9.15
CA GLY A 142 9.16 1.71 10.46
C GLY A 142 9.81 0.80 11.51
N PRO A 143 9.57 -0.54 11.57
CA PRO A 143 10.06 -1.38 12.66
C PRO A 143 11.58 -1.35 12.82
N LYS A 144 12.04 -1.05 14.05
CA LYS A 144 13.46 -1.04 14.41
C LYS A 144 14.11 -2.41 14.20
N THR A 145 13.37 -3.47 14.42
CA THR A 145 13.83 -4.85 14.19
C THR A 145 14.25 -5.11 12.75
N LEU A 146 13.73 -4.32 11.77
CA LEU A 146 14.15 -4.37 10.37
C LEU A 146 15.24 -3.37 10.05
N TRP A 147 15.04 -2.06 10.27
CA TRP A 147 16.02 -1.07 9.82
C TRP A 147 17.37 -1.17 10.53
N SER A 148 17.45 -1.86 11.68
CA SER A 148 18.70 -2.14 12.39
C SER A 148 19.27 -3.54 12.09
N ALA A 149 18.66 -4.34 11.22
CA ALA A 149 19.06 -5.73 10.99
C ALA A 149 20.33 -5.86 10.12
N GLU A 150 20.66 -4.84 9.32
CA GLU A 150 21.86 -4.81 8.50
C GLU A 150 22.79 -3.65 8.87
N ARG A 151 23.93 -3.58 8.20
CA ARG A 151 25.00 -2.64 8.55
C ARG A 151 24.59 -1.18 8.47
N PHE A 152 23.80 -0.80 7.47
CA PHE A 152 23.44 0.58 7.19
C PHE A 152 21.92 0.74 7.21
N PRO A 153 21.36 1.49 8.20
CA PRO A 153 19.96 1.89 8.16
C PRO A 153 19.68 2.76 6.93
N PHE A 154 18.44 2.65 6.46
CA PHE A 154 17.95 3.49 5.37
C PHE A 154 16.57 4.07 5.74
N ILE A 155 15.82 4.59 4.78
CA ILE A 155 14.52 5.24 4.99
C ILE A 155 13.58 4.37 5.83
N HIS A 156 13.16 4.90 6.98
CA HIS A 156 12.27 4.22 7.93
C HIS A 156 11.31 5.17 8.66
N SER A 157 11.16 6.41 8.13
CA SER A 157 10.23 7.42 8.64
C SER A 157 9.55 8.17 7.51
N LEU A 158 8.37 8.74 7.80
CA LEU A 158 7.60 9.55 6.87
C LEU A 158 8.43 10.75 6.36
N ARG A 159 9.15 11.42 7.27
CA ARG A 159 9.99 12.57 6.90
C ARG A 159 11.05 12.20 5.86
N GLU A 160 11.78 11.11 6.08
CA GLU A 160 12.83 10.67 5.15
C GLU A 160 12.25 10.27 3.79
N LEU A 161 11.10 9.57 3.79
CA LEU A 161 10.44 9.19 2.55
C LEU A 161 9.94 10.42 1.77
N ARG A 162 9.34 11.40 2.45
CA ARG A 162 8.92 12.66 1.82
C ARG A 162 10.09 13.45 1.22
N GLU A 163 11.25 13.46 1.90
CA GLU A 163 12.47 14.06 1.38
C GLU A 163 12.92 13.37 0.08
N LEU A 164 12.90 12.03 0.03
CA LEU A 164 13.22 11.28 -1.18
C LEU A 164 12.23 11.56 -2.32
N ILE A 165 10.92 11.52 -2.03
CA ILE A 165 9.87 11.84 -3.02
C ILE A 165 10.08 13.23 -3.59
N ALA A 166 10.27 14.24 -2.74
CA ALA A 166 10.49 15.62 -3.17
C ALA A 166 11.73 15.77 -4.08
N GLU A 167 12.82 15.03 -3.77
CA GLU A 167 14.05 15.09 -4.57
C GLU A 167 13.90 14.43 -5.95
N THR A 168 12.93 13.51 -6.14
CA THR A 168 12.63 12.95 -7.48
C THR A 168 12.14 14.03 -8.44
N GLY A 169 11.47 15.05 -7.94
CA GLY A 169 10.80 16.08 -8.74
C GLY A 169 9.59 15.59 -9.53
N ALA A 170 9.17 14.34 -9.34
CA ALA A 170 8.06 13.74 -10.07
C ALA A 170 6.71 14.07 -9.40
N GLY A 171 5.73 14.51 -10.19
CA GLY A 171 4.40 14.88 -9.69
C GLY A 171 3.46 13.70 -9.45
N ASN A 172 3.84 12.49 -9.87
CA ASN A 172 3.04 11.28 -9.77
C ASN A 172 3.55 10.29 -8.70
N VAL A 173 4.45 10.71 -7.81
CA VAL A 173 4.97 9.87 -6.72
C VAL A 173 4.42 10.38 -5.39
N GLY A 174 3.85 9.50 -4.60
CA GLY A 174 3.26 9.80 -3.29
C GLY A 174 3.48 8.67 -2.29
N LEU A 175 2.68 8.68 -1.22
CA LEU A 175 2.85 7.85 -0.04
C LEU A 175 1.88 6.65 -0.05
N ILE A 176 2.35 5.50 0.36
CA ILE A 176 1.52 4.49 1.03
C ILE A 176 1.68 4.76 2.52
N LEU A 177 0.57 5.07 3.19
CA LEU A 177 0.55 5.30 4.62
C LEU A 177 0.04 4.06 5.34
N ASP A 178 0.96 3.35 6.00
CA ASP A 178 0.62 2.22 6.85
C ASP A 178 0.65 2.64 8.32
N SER A 179 -0.46 2.41 9.04
CA SER A 179 -0.60 2.71 10.46
C SER A 179 0.43 1.99 11.34
N TYR A 180 0.86 0.79 10.97
CA TYR A 180 1.88 0.04 11.70
C TYR A 180 3.27 0.66 11.53
N HIS A 181 3.62 1.08 10.33
CA HIS A 181 4.89 1.74 10.07
C HIS A 181 4.95 3.13 10.72
N TRP A 182 3.84 3.88 10.66
CA TRP A 182 3.70 5.13 11.38
C TRP A 182 3.94 4.96 12.90
N TYR A 183 3.28 3.99 13.52
CA TYR A 183 3.47 3.70 14.94
C TYR A 183 4.90 3.25 15.26
N THR A 184 5.46 2.32 14.48
CA THR A 184 6.78 1.72 14.76
C THR A 184 7.94 2.67 14.49
N ALA A 185 7.77 3.66 13.59
CA ALA A 185 8.70 4.76 13.40
C ALA A 185 8.69 5.76 14.58
N GLY A 186 7.72 5.66 15.49
CA GLY A 186 7.59 6.55 16.64
C GLY A 186 6.94 7.87 16.31
N GLU A 187 6.19 7.91 15.24
CA GLU A 187 5.50 9.09 14.74
C GLU A 187 4.14 9.27 15.41
N GLY A 188 3.61 10.47 15.40
CA GLY A 188 2.30 10.84 15.93
C GLY A 188 1.49 11.63 14.91
N ALA A 189 0.34 12.17 15.32
CA ALA A 189 -0.53 12.92 14.41
C ALA A 189 0.14 14.16 13.79
N THR A 190 1.14 14.74 14.48
CA THR A 190 1.87 15.92 14.00
C THR A 190 2.65 15.65 12.72
N GLU A 191 3.21 14.45 12.56
CA GLU A 191 3.95 14.07 11.36
C GLU A 191 3.04 13.95 10.13
N LEU A 192 1.74 13.71 10.34
CA LEU A 192 0.74 13.63 9.28
C LEU A 192 0.12 15.00 8.94
N GLU A 193 0.40 16.04 9.72
CA GLU A 193 -0.12 17.39 9.44
C GLU A 193 0.42 17.94 8.12
N GLY A 194 -0.46 18.62 7.38
CA GLY A 194 -0.12 19.24 6.09
C GLY A 194 -0.05 18.27 4.91
N LEU A 195 -0.40 16.99 5.08
CA LEU A 195 -0.67 16.10 3.96
C LEU A 195 -1.95 16.52 3.24
N ALA A 196 -1.98 16.35 1.92
CA ALA A 196 -3.14 16.53 1.06
C ALA A 196 -3.52 15.20 0.40
N ASP A 197 -4.74 15.11 -0.17
CA ASP A 197 -5.20 13.94 -0.93
C ASP A 197 -4.19 13.49 -1.99
N SER A 198 -3.58 14.46 -2.70
CA SER A 198 -2.59 14.18 -3.74
C SER A 198 -1.28 13.57 -3.24
N ASP A 199 -0.98 13.67 -1.94
CA ASP A 199 0.24 13.09 -1.36
C ASP A 199 0.07 11.61 -1.03
N ILE A 200 -1.18 11.10 -0.96
CA ILE A 200 -1.50 9.76 -0.46
C ILE A 200 -2.05 8.89 -1.60
N ILE A 201 -1.38 7.80 -1.89
CA ILE A 201 -1.76 6.86 -2.96
C ILE A 201 -2.59 5.68 -2.42
N SER A 202 -2.23 5.17 -1.24
CA SER A 202 -2.93 4.09 -0.54
C SER A 202 -2.80 4.25 0.97
N VAL A 203 -3.74 3.65 1.70
CA VAL A 203 -3.71 3.57 3.17
C VAL A 203 -3.86 2.13 3.60
N ASP A 204 -2.93 1.68 4.46
CA ASP A 204 -2.92 0.33 5.00
C ASP A 204 -3.14 0.39 6.52
N LEU A 205 -4.16 -0.35 7.00
CA LEU A 205 -4.56 -0.34 8.40
C LEU A 205 -4.15 -1.62 9.11
N ASN A 206 -3.54 -1.45 10.27
CA ASN A 206 -3.08 -2.53 11.13
C ASN A 206 -3.14 -2.08 12.59
N ASP A 207 -3.00 -3.05 13.51
CA ASP A 207 -2.69 -2.80 14.90
C ASP A 207 -1.40 -3.55 15.28
N ALA A 208 -0.82 -3.23 16.42
CA ALA A 208 0.42 -3.81 16.91
C ALA A 208 0.15 -4.80 18.06
N ARG A 209 1.12 -5.65 18.36
CA ARG A 209 1.03 -6.57 19.49
C ARG A 209 1.11 -5.81 20.81
N ALA A 210 0.17 -6.07 21.73
CA ALA A 210 0.15 -5.46 23.07
C ALA A 210 1.22 -6.04 24.03
N ASP A 211 1.74 -7.22 23.74
CA ASP A 211 2.76 -7.91 24.56
C ASP A 211 4.19 -7.55 24.16
N ARG A 212 4.38 -6.58 23.25
CA ARG A 212 5.71 -6.08 22.81
C ARG A 212 5.76 -4.56 22.90
N VAL A 213 6.89 -4.04 23.34
CA VAL A 213 7.18 -2.61 23.22
C VAL A 213 7.45 -2.25 21.75
N ARG A 214 7.31 -0.97 21.41
CA ARG A 214 7.43 -0.48 20.03
C ARG A 214 8.71 -0.93 19.31
N ASP A 215 9.85 -0.86 19.97
CA ASP A 215 11.15 -1.23 19.39
C ASP A 215 11.34 -2.73 19.15
N GLU A 216 10.47 -3.56 19.71
CA GLU A 216 10.48 -5.04 19.56
C GLU A 216 9.37 -5.53 18.60
N GLN A 217 8.55 -4.65 18.08
CA GLN A 217 7.53 -5.01 17.08
C GLN A 217 8.20 -5.58 15.83
N GLN A 218 7.54 -6.55 15.22
CA GLN A 218 8.06 -7.25 14.02
C GLN A 218 7.09 -7.03 12.87
N ASP A 219 7.62 -6.72 11.71
CA ASP A 219 6.84 -6.33 10.54
C ASP A 219 5.81 -7.39 10.11
N LEU A 220 6.20 -8.66 10.11
CA LEU A 220 5.34 -9.77 9.68
C LEU A 220 4.55 -10.43 10.85
N ASP A 221 4.32 -9.71 11.95
CA ASP A 221 3.54 -10.19 13.10
C ASP A 221 2.69 -9.05 13.70
N ARG A 222 1.73 -8.63 12.92
CA ARG A 222 0.82 -7.53 13.23
C ARG A 222 -0.51 -8.02 13.81
N ARG A 223 -1.47 -7.12 14.04
CA ARG A 223 -2.84 -7.42 14.46
C ARG A 223 -3.83 -6.71 13.55
N LEU A 224 -5.06 -7.20 13.56
CA LEU A 224 -6.15 -6.52 12.88
C LEU A 224 -6.40 -5.13 13.49
N PRO A 225 -6.82 -4.14 12.69
CA PRO A 225 -7.14 -2.81 13.21
C PRO A 225 -8.10 -2.87 14.39
N PHE A 226 -7.83 -2.07 15.44
CA PHE A 226 -8.62 -1.98 16.67
C PHE A 226 -8.62 -3.24 17.56
N ASP A 227 -7.80 -4.25 17.30
CA ASP A 227 -7.74 -5.48 18.10
C ASP A 227 -7.12 -5.21 19.48
N THR A 228 -6.03 -4.48 19.54
CA THR A 228 -5.27 -4.25 20.77
C THR A 228 -5.36 -2.81 21.30
N GLY A 229 -5.62 -1.85 20.40
CA GLY A 229 -5.59 -0.43 20.72
C GLY A 229 -4.19 0.13 21.02
N VAL A 230 -3.14 -0.57 20.60
CA VAL A 230 -1.75 -0.11 20.75
C VAL A 230 -1.46 1.03 19.79
N ILE A 231 -1.99 0.94 18.57
CA ILE A 231 -1.91 2.01 17.58
C ILE A 231 -3.09 2.97 17.78
N ASP A 232 -2.82 4.27 17.90
CA ASP A 232 -3.85 5.31 17.93
C ASP A 232 -4.45 5.52 16.54
N LEU A 233 -5.26 4.54 16.11
CA LEU A 233 -5.95 4.58 14.82
C LEU A 233 -6.92 5.75 14.69
N ASP A 234 -7.50 6.23 15.79
CA ASP A 234 -8.39 7.38 15.77
C ASP A 234 -7.65 8.65 15.32
N SER A 235 -6.45 8.89 15.85
CA SER A 235 -5.62 10.02 15.44
C SER A 235 -5.11 9.88 14.02
N PHE A 236 -4.71 8.67 13.61
CA PHE A 236 -4.26 8.36 12.25
C PHE A 236 -5.38 8.60 11.22
N LEU A 237 -6.56 8.04 11.43
CA LEU A 237 -7.72 8.17 10.52
C LEU A 237 -8.22 9.62 10.45
N ARG A 238 -8.24 10.35 11.57
CA ARG A 238 -8.57 11.79 11.55
C ARG A 238 -7.60 12.60 10.71
N ALA A 239 -6.30 12.29 10.75
CA ALA A 239 -5.31 13.01 9.94
C ALA A 239 -5.53 12.75 8.44
N ILE A 240 -5.79 11.50 8.04
CA ILE A 240 -6.07 11.11 6.65
C ILE A 240 -7.36 11.76 6.15
N THR A 241 -8.39 11.81 6.99
CA THR A 241 -9.65 12.51 6.65
C THR A 241 -9.43 14.01 6.48
N ARG A 242 -8.63 14.65 7.35
CA ARG A 242 -8.28 16.08 7.20
C ARG A 242 -7.47 16.37 5.95
N ALA A 243 -6.65 15.43 5.49
CA ALA A 243 -5.96 15.51 4.21
C ALA A 243 -6.92 15.48 3.01
N GLY A 244 -8.20 15.15 3.23
CA GLY A 244 -9.20 15.00 2.19
C GLY A 244 -9.03 13.72 1.36
N TYR A 245 -8.30 12.73 1.87
CA TYR A 245 -8.02 11.50 1.12
C TYR A 245 -9.28 10.76 0.71
N THR A 246 -9.33 10.35 -0.56
CA THR A 246 -10.50 9.71 -1.17
C THR A 246 -10.20 8.32 -1.75
N GLY A 247 -8.96 7.87 -1.69
CA GLY A 247 -8.46 6.65 -2.31
C GLY A 247 -8.74 5.36 -1.54
N PRO A 248 -8.05 4.24 -1.92
CA PRO A 248 -8.22 2.92 -1.34
C PRO A 248 -7.66 2.80 0.08
N VAL A 249 -8.41 2.09 0.94
CA VAL A 249 -8.01 1.71 2.30
C VAL A 249 -8.12 0.20 2.42
N LYS A 250 -7.05 -0.47 2.83
CA LYS A 250 -7.01 -1.93 3.02
C LYS A 250 -6.45 -2.31 4.40
N ILE A 251 -6.51 -3.60 4.72
CA ILE A 251 -5.92 -4.19 5.92
C ILE A 251 -4.81 -5.14 5.50
N GLU A 252 -3.62 -5.01 6.12
CA GLU A 252 -2.43 -5.82 5.81
C GLU A 252 -1.79 -6.40 7.08
N PRO A 253 -2.41 -7.37 7.75
CA PRO A 253 -2.03 -7.79 9.09
C PRO A 253 -0.90 -8.82 9.13
N PHE A 254 -0.52 -9.43 8.01
CA PHE A 254 0.43 -10.56 7.93
C PHE A 254 0.16 -11.66 8.96
N MET A 255 -1.13 -12.01 9.13
CA MET A 255 -1.60 -13.04 10.07
C MET A 255 -1.89 -14.34 9.32
N SER A 256 -0.98 -15.31 9.35
CA SER A 256 -1.17 -16.62 8.71
C SER A 256 -2.43 -17.36 9.18
N SER A 257 -2.87 -17.11 10.41
CA SER A 257 -4.10 -17.69 10.97
C SER A 257 -5.39 -17.30 10.24
N LEU A 258 -5.37 -16.22 9.46
CA LEU A 258 -6.53 -15.86 8.63
C LEU A 258 -6.77 -16.87 7.51
N ALA A 259 -5.69 -17.37 6.89
CA ALA A 259 -5.78 -18.38 5.83
C ALA A 259 -6.31 -19.75 6.33
N GLU A 260 -6.29 -19.99 7.63
CA GLU A 260 -6.80 -21.24 8.24
C GLU A 260 -8.32 -21.20 8.51
N ARG A 261 -8.94 -20.02 8.35
CA ARG A 261 -10.37 -19.80 8.63
C ARG A 261 -11.21 -19.87 7.35
N PRO A 262 -12.53 -20.12 7.45
CA PRO A 262 -13.43 -19.97 6.31
C PRO A 262 -13.36 -18.58 5.70
N VAL A 263 -13.17 -18.49 4.38
CA VAL A 263 -12.96 -17.22 3.66
C VAL A 263 -14.09 -16.22 3.93
N ASP A 264 -15.36 -16.68 3.89
CA ASP A 264 -16.51 -15.80 4.11
C ASP A 264 -16.52 -15.17 5.52
N GLU A 265 -16.07 -15.90 6.55
CA GLU A 265 -15.94 -15.37 7.91
C GLU A 265 -14.85 -14.30 7.98
N VAL A 266 -13.69 -14.57 7.36
CA VAL A 266 -12.59 -13.60 7.30
C VAL A 266 -13.03 -12.34 6.58
N LEU A 267 -13.63 -12.45 5.40
CA LEU A 267 -14.04 -11.29 4.62
C LEU A 267 -15.14 -10.47 5.30
N THR A 268 -16.06 -11.11 6.01
CA THR A 268 -17.08 -10.42 6.83
C THR A 268 -16.43 -9.61 7.95
N GLU A 269 -15.43 -10.16 8.64
CA GLU A 269 -14.68 -9.47 9.68
C GLU A 269 -13.88 -8.29 9.11
N ILE A 270 -13.12 -8.52 8.04
CA ILE A 270 -12.28 -7.49 7.40
C ILE A 270 -13.12 -6.34 6.85
N SER A 271 -14.23 -6.64 6.16
CA SER A 271 -15.18 -5.63 5.68
C SER A 271 -15.73 -4.79 6.83
N GLY A 272 -16.18 -5.44 7.92
CA GLY A 272 -16.71 -4.74 9.09
C GLY A 272 -15.68 -3.84 9.79
N LEU A 273 -14.38 -4.24 9.83
CA LEU A 273 -13.31 -3.41 10.36
C LEU A 273 -13.02 -2.20 9.46
N LEU A 274 -13.05 -2.38 8.14
CA LEU A 274 -12.90 -1.28 7.19
C LEU A 274 -14.09 -0.30 7.27
N ASP A 275 -15.32 -0.80 7.37
CA ASP A 275 -16.50 0.04 7.54
C ASP A 275 -16.40 0.88 8.82
N ARG A 276 -15.94 0.28 9.92
CA ARG A 276 -15.65 0.99 11.16
C ARG A 276 -14.62 2.08 10.95
N ALA A 277 -13.50 1.79 10.27
CA ALA A 277 -12.44 2.76 10.01
C ALA A 277 -12.93 3.93 9.14
N LEU A 278 -13.71 3.65 8.10
CA LEU A 278 -14.26 4.67 7.22
C LEU A 278 -15.31 5.56 7.91
N ALA A 279 -16.10 5.00 8.83
CA ALA A 279 -17.07 5.76 9.64
C ALA A 279 -16.38 6.75 10.59
N HIS A 280 -15.24 6.40 11.20
CA HIS A 280 -14.44 7.31 12.03
C HIS A 280 -14.01 8.58 11.30
N GLY A 281 -13.80 8.49 9.98
CA GLY A 281 -13.50 9.65 9.16
C GLY A 281 -14.70 10.57 8.90
N ALA A 282 -15.92 10.06 8.95
CA ALA A 282 -17.13 10.83 8.64
C ALA A 282 -17.66 11.67 9.82
N ASP A 283 -17.44 11.22 11.07
CA ASP A 283 -17.98 11.89 12.27
C ASP A 283 -17.29 13.23 12.62
N THR A 284 -16.19 13.59 11.98
CA THR A 284 -15.42 14.81 12.28
C THR A 284 -15.97 16.07 11.58
N ASP A 285 -16.91 15.96 10.65
CA ASP A 285 -17.52 17.11 9.95
C ASP A 285 -18.72 17.73 10.75
N GLY A 286 -19.14 17.13 11.84
CA GLY A 286 -20.27 17.57 12.67
C GLY A 286 -19.94 18.59 13.77
N GLU A 287 -18.67 18.87 14.04
CA GLU A 287 -18.22 19.80 15.12
C GLU A 287 -17.59 21.11 14.60
N ARG A 288 -18.12 21.68 13.53
CA ARG A 288 -17.74 23.02 13.09
C ARG A 288 -18.90 24.00 13.26
#